data_6de61e7e95e39e9c5cf24add4a95fb9e
#
_entry.id   6de61e7e95e39e9c5cf24add4a95fb9e
#
_cell.length_a   1.000
_cell.length_b   1.000
_cell.length_c   1.000
_cell.angle_alpha   90.00
_cell.angle_beta   90.00
_cell.angle_gamma   90.00
#
_symmetry.space_group_name_H-M   'P 1'
#
loop_
_entity.id
_entity.type
_entity.pdbx_description
1 polymer ?
#
loop_
_entity_poly.entity_id
_entity_poly.type
_entity_poly.pdbx_seq_one_letter_code
_entity_poly.pdbx_strand_id
1 'polypeptide(L)'
;DGPYTFMFDIAVAPEMKVSLTGRDKVDYYKIVVDDKTIDQQVDMLASRSGSYEKAENYEGNDMLKGDLRELDENGNTKEGGITVESAVLMPSYIKVDDQKKLFDGAKLGDIITFNPRKAYPDNDTEVSQLLKIERDAVKDMESEFSYQITEIQRFKKHEVNEELFKQVFGEDTDVKDEAAFRAKIAEGLQEQLVNDSDYKFILDVREHCEKKVGELTFPDALLKRIMLANNKDKGCLLYTS
;
A
#
# COMPACT_ATOMS: atom_id res chain seq x y z
N ASP A 1 -14.54 -0.27 -67.16
CA ASP A 1 -14.08 -1.27 -66.17
C ASP A 1 -12.71 -1.80 -66.59
N GLY A 2 -11.65 -1.28 -66.00
CA GLY A 2 -10.26 -1.72 -66.21
C GLY A 2 -9.86 -2.78 -65.20
N PRO A 3 -8.73 -3.46 -65.39
CA PRO A 3 -8.26 -4.47 -64.42
C PRO A 3 -7.94 -3.81 -63.07
N TYR A 4 -8.41 -4.42 -61.99
CA TYR A 4 -8.09 -4.00 -60.62
C TYR A 4 -6.65 -4.37 -60.31
N THR A 5 -5.87 -3.41 -59.79
CA THR A 5 -4.51 -3.63 -59.33
C THR A 5 -4.50 -3.64 -57.82
N PHE A 6 -3.98 -4.72 -57.21
CA PHE A 6 -3.79 -4.83 -55.76
C PHE A 6 -2.30 -4.76 -55.45
N MET A 7 -1.95 -3.97 -54.44
CA MET A 7 -0.58 -3.90 -53.93
C MET A 7 -0.50 -4.58 -52.56
N PHE A 8 0.47 -5.44 -52.41
CA PHE A 8 0.72 -6.17 -51.16
C PHE A 8 2.12 -5.82 -50.63
N ASP A 9 2.20 -5.47 -49.33
CA ASP A 9 3.47 -5.36 -48.65
C ASP A 9 3.81 -6.72 -48.05
N ILE A 10 4.91 -7.31 -48.48
CA ILE A 10 5.37 -8.62 -48.03
C ILE A 10 6.69 -8.44 -47.27
N ALA A 11 6.79 -9.07 -46.11
CA ALA A 11 8.03 -9.18 -45.38
C ALA A 11 8.36 -10.67 -45.13
N VAL A 12 9.59 -11.02 -45.32
CA VAL A 12 10.11 -12.37 -45.03
C VAL A 12 10.79 -12.33 -43.66
N ALA A 13 10.44 -13.25 -42.78
CA ALA A 13 11.12 -13.40 -41.51
C ALA A 13 12.60 -13.76 -41.73
N PRO A 14 13.53 -13.15 -41.00
CA PRO A 14 14.92 -13.52 -41.06
C PRO A 14 15.13 -14.98 -40.59
N GLU A 15 16.06 -15.69 -41.20
CA GLU A 15 16.45 -17.03 -40.68
C GLU A 15 17.08 -16.86 -39.29
N MET A 16 16.49 -17.46 -38.29
CA MET A 16 17.03 -17.53 -36.94
C MET A 16 17.48 -18.97 -36.64
N LYS A 17 18.76 -19.14 -36.30
CA LYS A 17 19.28 -20.41 -35.83
C LYS A 17 19.76 -20.27 -34.39
N VAL A 18 18.85 -20.47 -33.44
CA VAL A 18 19.14 -20.48 -32.02
C VAL A 18 19.05 -21.91 -31.53
N SER A 19 20.13 -22.43 -30.97
CA SER A 19 20.14 -23.70 -30.24
C SER A 19 20.81 -23.52 -28.90
N LEU A 20 20.18 -24.00 -27.84
CA LEU A 20 20.78 -24.14 -26.54
C LEU A 20 21.44 -25.52 -26.45
N THR A 21 22.65 -25.55 -25.97
CA THR A 21 23.47 -26.76 -25.84
C THR A 21 23.96 -26.87 -24.40
N GLY A 22 24.44 -28.03 -24.00
CA GLY A 22 25.05 -28.22 -22.67
C GLY A 22 26.32 -27.37 -22.39
N ARG A 23 26.78 -26.59 -23.39
CA ARG A 23 27.89 -25.62 -23.21
C ARG A 23 27.41 -24.23 -22.85
N ASP A 24 26.13 -23.95 -23.07
CA ASP A 24 25.54 -22.67 -22.67
C ASP A 24 25.38 -22.64 -21.16
N LYS A 25 25.81 -21.54 -20.54
CA LYS A 25 25.69 -21.31 -19.10
C LYS A 25 24.85 -20.09 -18.86
N VAL A 26 23.78 -20.25 -18.12
CA VAL A 26 22.95 -19.19 -17.60
C VAL A 26 22.82 -19.40 -16.10
N ASP A 27 23.15 -18.40 -15.33
CA ASP A 27 23.11 -18.47 -13.86
C ASP A 27 21.66 -18.49 -13.37
N TYR A 28 21.39 -19.39 -12.41
CA TYR A 28 20.13 -19.42 -11.70
C TYR A 28 20.30 -18.79 -10.31
N TYR A 29 19.60 -17.70 -10.05
CA TYR A 29 19.67 -16.98 -8.79
C TYR A 29 18.58 -17.45 -7.85
N LYS A 30 18.96 -18.04 -6.71
CA LYS A 30 18.05 -18.39 -5.64
C LYS A 30 17.97 -17.23 -4.65
N ILE A 31 16.79 -16.67 -4.47
CA ILE A 31 16.55 -15.67 -3.45
C ILE A 31 16.50 -16.37 -2.09
N VAL A 32 17.29 -15.90 -1.13
CA VAL A 32 17.34 -16.44 0.22
C VAL A 32 16.57 -15.53 1.15
N VAL A 33 15.65 -16.10 1.94
CA VAL A 33 14.92 -15.40 2.98
C VAL A 33 15.85 -15.22 4.18
N ASP A 34 16.10 -13.99 4.58
CA ASP A 34 16.88 -13.65 5.76
C ASP A 34 15.98 -13.51 7.01
N ASP A 35 16.61 -13.52 8.19
CA ASP A 35 15.91 -13.40 9.47
C ASP A 35 15.11 -12.09 9.56
N LYS A 36 15.60 -11.01 8.98
CA LYS A 36 14.91 -9.71 8.94
C LYS A 36 13.59 -9.79 8.16
N THR A 37 13.58 -10.49 7.06
CA THR A 37 12.36 -10.70 6.25
C THR A 37 11.36 -11.57 7.03
N ILE A 38 11.85 -12.58 7.74
CA ILE A 38 11.01 -13.41 8.61
C ILE A 38 10.42 -12.58 9.75
N ASP A 39 11.24 -11.75 10.42
CA ASP A 39 10.78 -10.84 11.49
C ASP A 39 9.69 -9.90 11.01
N GLN A 40 9.88 -9.30 9.84
CA GLN A 40 8.87 -8.42 9.24
C GLN A 40 7.56 -9.14 8.95
N GLN A 41 7.63 -10.37 8.47
CA GLN A 41 6.45 -11.19 8.19
C GLN A 41 5.73 -11.59 9.48
N VAL A 42 6.46 -12.00 10.51
CA VAL A 42 5.90 -12.31 11.84
C VAL A 42 5.22 -11.07 12.42
N ASP A 43 5.88 -9.91 12.38
CA ASP A 43 5.33 -8.63 12.87
C ASP A 43 4.07 -8.21 12.10
N MET A 44 4.05 -8.41 10.79
CA MET A 44 2.88 -8.15 9.96
C MET A 44 1.71 -9.07 10.33
N LEU A 45 1.95 -10.37 10.53
CA LEU A 45 0.93 -11.33 10.92
C LEU A 45 0.38 -11.04 12.33
N ALA A 46 1.26 -10.74 13.30
CA ALA A 46 0.88 -10.34 14.64
C ALA A 46 0.07 -9.03 14.63
N SER A 47 0.45 -8.07 13.79
CA SER A 47 -0.29 -6.81 13.62
C SER A 47 -1.64 -7.03 12.97
N ARG A 48 -1.74 -7.91 11.98
CA ARG A 48 -3.02 -8.22 11.30
C ARG A 48 -4.02 -8.91 12.22
N SER A 49 -3.53 -9.72 13.15
CA SER A 49 -4.33 -10.42 14.17
C SER A 49 -4.51 -9.60 15.45
N GLY A 50 -3.97 -8.39 15.50
CA GLY A 50 -4.11 -7.50 16.65
C GLY A 50 -5.53 -6.99 16.85
N SER A 51 -5.78 -6.48 18.03
CA SER A 51 -7.07 -5.94 18.44
C SER A 51 -6.93 -4.57 19.10
N TYR A 52 -8.05 -3.84 19.16
CA TYR A 52 -8.12 -2.60 19.91
C TYR A 52 -8.63 -2.86 21.33
N GLU A 53 -7.86 -2.42 22.32
CA GLU A 53 -8.22 -2.46 23.73
C GLU A 53 -8.54 -1.05 24.23
N LYS A 54 -9.45 -0.95 25.19
CA LYS A 54 -9.75 0.33 25.84
C LYS A 54 -8.60 0.74 26.73
N ALA A 55 -8.23 2.01 26.68
CA ALA A 55 -7.22 2.62 27.54
C ALA A 55 -7.81 3.82 28.29
N GLU A 56 -7.18 4.19 29.41
CA GLU A 56 -7.60 5.34 30.23
C GLU A 56 -6.79 6.60 29.90
N ASN A 57 -5.60 6.43 29.35
CA ASN A 57 -4.68 7.51 28.96
C ASN A 57 -4.19 7.34 27.53
N TYR A 58 -3.98 8.44 26.86
CA TYR A 58 -3.46 8.47 25.50
C TYR A 58 -1.95 8.20 25.47
N GLU A 59 -1.52 7.31 24.61
CA GLU A 59 -0.12 7.03 24.32
C GLU A 59 0.09 6.84 22.81
N GLY A 60 1.12 7.50 22.31
CA GLY A 60 1.68 7.26 20.98
C GLY A 60 0.68 7.27 19.82
N ASN A 61 0.24 6.08 19.40
CA ASN A 61 -0.61 5.88 18.22
C ASN A 61 -2.06 5.47 18.58
N ASP A 62 -2.51 5.74 19.79
CA ASP A 62 -3.86 5.42 20.20
C ASP A 62 -4.89 6.19 19.36
N MET A 63 -6.02 5.56 19.12
CA MET A 63 -7.18 6.16 18.48
C MET A 63 -8.11 6.75 19.55
N LEU A 64 -8.42 8.02 19.42
CA LEU A 64 -9.37 8.72 20.29
C LEU A 64 -10.74 8.78 19.60
N LYS A 65 -11.79 8.56 20.38
CA LYS A 65 -13.16 8.93 20.00
C LYS A 65 -13.64 9.99 20.98
N GLY A 66 -14.34 10.97 20.47
CA GLY A 66 -14.82 12.07 21.30
C GLY A 66 -15.81 12.96 20.57
N ASP A 67 -16.37 13.87 21.32
CA ASP A 67 -17.32 14.84 20.82
C ASP A 67 -16.61 16.17 20.52
N LEU A 68 -16.73 16.61 19.27
CA LEU A 68 -16.23 17.90 18.80
C LEU A 68 -17.31 18.95 18.84
N ARG A 69 -16.98 20.14 19.31
CA ARG A 69 -17.86 21.32 19.31
C ARG A 69 -17.07 22.55 18.91
N GLU A 70 -17.59 23.27 17.92
CA GLU A 70 -17.05 24.57 17.50
C GLU A 70 -17.13 25.57 18.62
N LEU A 71 -16.07 26.36 18.82
CA LEU A 71 -15.98 27.40 19.82
C LEU A 71 -16.15 28.79 19.19
N ASP A 72 -16.74 29.72 19.95
CA ASP A 72 -16.77 31.14 19.64
C ASP A 72 -15.43 31.82 20.02
N GLU A 73 -15.31 33.12 19.76
CA GLU A 73 -14.12 33.93 20.06
C GLU A 73 -13.81 34.02 21.57
N ASN A 74 -14.77 33.69 22.43
CA ASN A 74 -14.63 33.70 23.88
C ASN A 74 -14.28 32.29 24.44
N GLY A 75 -14.18 31.27 23.58
CA GLY A 75 -13.92 29.90 23.97
C GLY A 75 -15.15 29.13 24.47
N ASN A 76 -16.36 29.65 24.27
CA ASN A 76 -17.59 28.94 24.59
C ASN A 76 -18.09 28.16 23.37
N THR A 77 -18.94 27.16 23.62
CA THR A 77 -19.57 26.44 22.51
C THR A 77 -20.41 27.42 21.69
N LYS A 78 -20.14 27.52 20.39
CA LYS A 78 -20.78 28.41 19.45
C LYS A 78 -22.21 27.94 19.19
N GLU A 79 -23.20 28.83 19.40
CA GLU A 79 -24.59 28.54 19.10
C GLU A 79 -24.79 28.32 17.60
N GLY A 80 -25.38 27.19 17.23
CA GLY A 80 -25.54 26.79 15.82
C GLY A 80 -24.23 26.40 15.13
N GLY A 81 -23.11 26.31 15.88
CA GLY A 81 -21.81 25.87 15.36
C GLY A 81 -21.75 24.36 15.06
N ILE A 82 -20.66 23.94 14.47
CA ILE A 82 -20.44 22.55 14.11
C ILE A 82 -20.29 21.70 15.37
N THR A 83 -21.06 20.61 15.41
CA THR A 83 -20.96 19.57 16.45
C THR A 83 -20.86 18.22 15.80
N VAL A 84 -19.87 17.42 16.22
CA VAL A 84 -19.67 16.06 15.72
C VAL A 84 -19.58 15.12 16.91
N GLU A 85 -20.54 14.23 17.01
CA GLU A 85 -20.52 13.16 18.00
C GLU A 85 -19.66 12.00 17.54
N SER A 86 -18.94 11.38 18.48
CA SER A 86 -18.05 10.23 18.25
C SER A 86 -17.06 10.46 17.10
N ALA A 87 -16.50 11.65 17.00
CA ALA A 87 -15.43 11.94 16.05
C ALA A 87 -14.20 11.12 16.38
N VAL A 88 -13.62 10.49 15.34
CA VAL A 88 -12.41 9.69 15.48
C VAL A 88 -11.20 10.55 15.15
N LEU A 89 -10.23 10.60 16.06
CA LEU A 89 -8.99 11.34 15.92
C LEU A 89 -7.80 10.46 16.30
N MET A 90 -6.77 10.48 15.46
CA MET A 90 -5.47 9.91 15.80
C MET A 90 -4.44 11.05 15.89
N PRO A 91 -4.09 11.53 17.08
CA PRO A 91 -3.17 12.66 17.23
C PRO A 91 -1.80 12.42 16.59
N SER A 92 -1.38 11.17 16.44
CA SER A 92 -0.14 10.82 15.74
C SER A 92 -0.10 11.30 14.28
N TYR A 93 -1.25 11.49 13.62
CA TYR A 93 -1.37 11.97 12.25
C TYR A 93 -1.45 13.49 12.13
N ILE A 94 -1.56 14.20 13.26
CA ILE A 94 -1.49 15.65 13.27
C ILE A 94 -0.10 16.09 12.76
N LYS A 95 -0.10 17.00 11.78
CA LYS A 95 1.12 17.43 11.08
C LYS A 95 1.91 18.50 11.85
N VAL A 96 1.23 19.31 12.63
CA VAL A 96 1.82 20.44 13.36
C VAL A 96 2.06 20.04 14.81
N ASP A 97 3.33 20.06 15.23
CA ASP A 97 3.76 19.60 16.55
C ASP A 97 3.05 20.31 17.71
N ASP A 98 2.80 21.60 17.59
CA ASP A 98 2.13 22.36 18.64
C ASP A 98 0.67 21.90 18.85
N GLN A 99 -0.04 21.52 17.78
CA GLN A 99 -1.37 20.95 17.87
C GLN A 99 -1.34 19.50 18.36
N LYS A 100 -0.33 18.74 17.96
CA LYS A 100 -0.13 17.36 18.40
C LYS A 100 0.14 17.27 19.90
N LYS A 101 0.99 18.13 20.44
CA LYS A 101 1.36 18.17 21.87
C LYS A 101 0.18 18.46 22.78
N LEU A 102 -0.89 19.07 22.30
CA LEU A 102 -2.11 19.31 23.10
C LEU A 102 -2.74 18.00 23.60
N PHE A 103 -2.47 16.89 22.93
CA PHE A 103 -2.97 15.56 23.29
C PHE A 103 -2.01 14.77 24.19
N ASP A 104 -0.80 15.27 24.43
CA ASP A 104 0.18 14.57 25.26
C ASP A 104 -0.33 14.42 26.70
N GLY A 105 -0.39 13.17 27.16
CA GLY A 105 -0.87 12.85 28.50
C GLY A 105 -2.38 12.98 28.71
N ALA A 106 -3.14 13.15 27.64
CA ALA A 106 -4.60 13.22 27.69
C ALA A 106 -5.21 11.94 28.27
N LYS A 107 -6.32 12.10 28.97
CA LYS A 107 -7.04 11.01 29.64
C LYS A 107 -8.48 10.93 29.17
N LEU A 108 -9.08 9.79 29.44
CA LEU A 108 -10.50 9.60 29.23
C LEU A 108 -11.30 10.68 30.00
N GLY A 109 -12.18 11.36 29.30
CA GLY A 109 -13.02 12.45 29.84
C GLY A 109 -12.41 13.84 29.69
N ASP A 110 -11.14 13.99 29.35
CA ASP A 110 -10.50 15.30 29.14
C ASP A 110 -11.13 16.05 27.96
N ILE A 111 -11.11 17.36 28.07
CA ILE A 111 -11.53 18.28 27.01
C ILE A 111 -10.31 19.03 26.50
N ILE A 112 -10.00 18.84 25.24
CA ILE A 112 -8.85 19.46 24.58
C ILE A 112 -9.34 20.45 23.56
N THR A 113 -8.83 21.68 23.62
CA THR A 113 -9.09 22.70 22.60
C THR A 113 -7.98 22.70 21.57
N PHE A 114 -8.35 22.53 20.31
CA PHE A 114 -7.40 22.55 19.20
C PHE A 114 -8.06 23.13 17.95
N ASN A 115 -7.23 23.49 16.97
CA ASN A 115 -7.71 24.00 15.69
C ASN A 115 -7.49 22.92 14.61
N PRO A 116 -8.55 22.31 14.07
CA PRO A 116 -8.44 21.27 13.03
C PRO A 116 -7.71 21.74 11.78
N ARG A 117 -7.93 23.00 11.36
CA ARG A 117 -7.26 23.58 10.20
C ARG A 117 -5.76 23.73 10.41
N LYS A 118 -5.35 24.17 11.61
CA LYS A 118 -3.93 24.25 11.97
C LYS A 118 -3.30 22.86 12.16
N ALA A 119 -4.06 21.89 12.66
CA ALA A 119 -3.61 20.53 12.84
C ALA A 119 -3.29 19.84 11.50
N TYR A 120 -4.06 20.15 10.45
CA TYR A 120 -3.93 19.58 9.10
C TYR A 120 -3.90 20.68 8.03
N PRO A 121 -2.84 21.51 7.96
CA PRO A 121 -2.80 22.73 7.14
C PRO A 121 -3.00 22.49 5.64
N ASP A 122 -2.54 21.35 5.13
CA ASP A 122 -2.55 21.02 3.70
C ASP A 122 -3.51 19.87 3.36
N ASN A 123 -4.40 19.50 4.29
CA ASN A 123 -5.27 18.35 4.12
C ASN A 123 -6.75 18.67 4.41
N ASP A 124 -7.39 19.37 3.46
CA ASP A 124 -8.81 19.69 3.54
C ASP A 124 -9.70 18.45 3.65
N THR A 125 -9.23 17.31 3.13
CA THR A 125 -9.99 16.05 3.20
C THR A 125 -10.07 15.53 4.63
N GLU A 126 -8.97 15.56 5.37
CA GLU A 126 -8.92 15.12 6.75
C GLU A 126 -9.80 15.98 7.65
N VAL A 127 -9.70 17.30 7.49
CA VAL A 127 -10.54 18.26 8.24
C VAL A 127 -12.03 18.08 7.90
N SER A 128 -12.36 17.93 6.62
CA SER A 128 -13.73 17.68 6.15
C SER A 128 -14.31 16.39 6.75
N GLN A 129 -13.53 15.31 6.78
CA GLN A 129 -13.95 14.04 7.37
C GLN A 129 -14.11 14.12 8.89
N LEU A 130 -13.17 14.79 9.57
CA LEU A 130 -13.19 14.96 11.02
C LEU A 130 -14.42 15.77 11.47
N LEU A 131 -14.71 16.85 10.75
CA LEU A 131 -15.81 17.78 11.08
C LEU A 131 -17.14 17.41 10.41
N LYS A 132 -17.14 16.40 9.53
CA LYS A 132 -18.30 15.95 8.74
C LYS A 132 -18.97 17.07 7.94
N ILE A 133 -18.14 17.92 7.32
CA ILE A 133 -18.56 19.05 6.48
C ILE A 133 -18.02 18.91 5.06
N GLU A 134 -18.56 19.70 4.13
CA GLU A 134 -18.06 19.75 2.75
C GLU A 134 -16.66 20.37 2.69
N ARG A 135 -15.82 19.88 1.75
CA ARG A 135 -14.43 20.34 1.60
C ARG A 135 -14.30 21.85 1.35
N ASP A 136 -15.23 22.42 0.62
CA ASP A 136 -15.19 23.85 0.32
C ASP A 136 -15.45 24.70 1.58
N ALA A 137 -16.20 24.20 2.56
CA ALA A 137 -16.43 24.88 3.84
C ALA A 137 -15.18 24.87 4.76
N VAL A 138 -14.21 23.97 4.51
CA VAL A 138 -12.97 23.91 5.29
C VAL A 138 -12.04 25.09 5.01
N LYS A 139 -12.08 25.67 3.80
CA LYS A 139 -11.12 26.69 3.35
C LYS A 139 -11.15 27.97 4.17
N ASP A 140 -12.34 28.36 4.64
CA ASP A 140 -12.58 29.59 5.38
C ASP A 140 -12.67 29.35 6.89
N MET A 141 -12.32 28.14 7.35
CA MET A 141 -12.46 27.75 8.75
C MET A 141 -11.23 28.12 9.55
N GLU A 142 -11.41 28.99 10.52
CA GLU A 142 -10.38 29.42 11.48
C GLU A 142 -10.73 29.09 12.93
N SER A 143 -11.93 28.54 13.16
CA SER A 143 -12.46 28.28 14.50
C SER A 143 -11.65 27.23 15.26
N GLU A 144 -11.59 27.40 16.56
CA GLU A 144 -11.13 26.36 17.49
C GLU A 144 -12.29 25.44 17.85
N PHE A 145 -11.95 24.22 18.23
CA PHE A 145 -12.90 23.20 18.65
C PHE A 145 -12.50 22.62 19.99
N SER A 146 -13.48 22.39 20.85
CA SER A 146 -13.29 21.52 22.00
C SER A 146 -13.52 20.07 21.57
N TYR A 147 -12.64 19.20 22.00
CA TYR A 147 -12.72 17.76 21.80
C TYR A 147 -12.78 17.06 23.13
N GLN A 148 -13.95 16.52 23.50
CA GLN A 148 -14.15 15.77 24.73
C GLN A 148 -13.91 14.29 24.44
N ILE A 149 -12.87 13.73 25.04
CA ILE A 149 -12.48 12.33 24.84
C ILE A 149 -13.49 11.42 25.55
N THR A 150 -14.22 10.62 24.80
CA THR A 150 -15.21 9.65 25.32
C THR A 150 -14.69 8.21 25.31
N GLU A 151 -13.68 7.90 24.47
CA GLU A 151 -13.06 6.59 24.41
C GLU A 151 -11.62 6.71 23.89
N ILE A 152 -10.73 5.94 24.49
CA ILE A 152 -9.35 5.76 23.99
C ILE A 152 -9.19 4.30 23.63
N GLN A 153 -8.74 4.04 22.39
CA GLN A 153 -8.50 2.70 21.89
C GLN A 153 -7.04 2.55 21.52
N ARG A 154 -6.36 1.62 22.21
CA ARG A 154 -4.97 1.26 21.95
C ARG A 154 -4.91 0.03 21.09
N PHE A 155 -4.22 0.12 19.96
CA PHE A 155 -3.95 -1.05 19.14
C PHE A 155 -2.87 -1.90 19.82
N LYS A 156 -3.21 -3.17 20.09
CA LYS A 156 -2.28 -4.16 20.61
C LYS A 156 -2.06 -5.25 19.58
N LYS A 157 -0.81 -5.42 19.18
CA LYS A 157 -0.44 -6.55 18.34
C LYS A 157 -0.73 -7.85 19.06
N HIS A 158 -1.16 -8.85 18.32
CA HIS A 158 -1.33 -10.19 18.90
C HIS A 158 0.04 -10.74 19.38
N GLU A 159 0.04 -11.43 20.51
CA GLU A 159 1.24 -12.11 20.98
C GLU A 159 1.58 -13.27 20.03
N VAL A 160 2.89 -13.53 19.86
CA VAL A 160 3.36 -14.67 19.07
C VAL A 160 3.24 -15.93 19.93
N ASN A 161 2.06 -16.53 19.88
CA ASN A 161 1.67 -17.68 20.68
C ASN A 161 0.86 -18.70 19.85
N GLU A 162 0.46 -19.79 20.47
CA GLU A 162 -0.26 -20.88 19.81
C GLU A 162 -1.58 -20.43 19.15
N GLU A 163 -2.24 -19.42 19.70
CA GLU A 163 -3.49 -18.87 19.14
C GLU A 163 -3.20 -18.17 17.80
N LEU A 164 -2.15 -17.36 17.72
CA LEU A 164 -1.70 -16.76 16.47
C LEU A 164 -1.33 -17.83 15.43
N PHE A 165 -0.66 -18.91 15.85
CA PHE A 165 -0.29 -19.98 14.93
C PHE A 165 -1.49 -20.65 14.31
N LYS A 166 -2.54 -20.89 15.11
CA LYS A 166 -3.82 -21.44 14.64
C LYS A 166 -4.57 -20.47 13.72
N GLN A 167 -4.57 -19.19 14.03
CA GLN A 167 -5.19 -18.18 13.16
C GLN A 167 -4.51 -18.10 11.80
N VAL A 168 -3.19 -18.27 11.73
CA VAL A 168 -2.41 -18.15 10.50
C VAL A 168 -2.44 -19.43 9.67
N PHE A 169 -2.30 -20.60 10.31
CA PHE A 169 -2.15 -21.88 9.61
C PHE A 169 -3.36 -22.82 9.74
N GLY A 170 -4.37 -22.42 10.49
CA GLY A 170 -5.56 -23.23 10.77
C GLY A 170 -5.49 -23.99 12.11
N GLU A 171 -6.66 -24.41 12.59
CA GLU A 171 -6.82 -25.07 13.90
C GLU A 171 -6.04 -26.40 14.02
N ASP A 172 -5.86 -27.11 12.91
CA ASP A 172 -5.16 -28.40 12.88
C ASP A 172 -3.66 -28.28 12.65
N THR A 173 -3.08 -27.08 12.86
CA THR A 173 -1.65 -26.86 12.65
C THR A 173 -0.80 -27.67 13.64
N ASP A 174 0.31 -28.19 13.14
CA ASP A 174 1.36 -28.84 13.92
C ASP A 174 2.35 -27.88 14.58
N VAL A 175 2.22 -26.58 14.32
CA VAL A 175 3.08 -25.51 14.87
C VAL A 175 2.73 -25.24 16.32
N LYS A 176 3.68 -25.50 17.23
CA LYS A 176 3.47 -25.38 18.68
C LYS A 176 4.34 -24.35 19.37
N ASP A 177 5.38 -23.91 18.71
CA ASP A 177 6.31 -22.93 19.22
C ASP A 177 6.72 -21.89 18.19
N GLU A 178 7.34 -20.80 18.65
CA GLU A 178 7.76 -19.70 17.80
C GLU A 178 8.80 -20.14 16.75
N ALA A 179 9.68 -21.06 17.09
CA ALA A 179 10.71 -21.54 16.18
C ALA A 179 10.09 -22.29 14.98
N ALA A 180 9.11 -23.17 15.24
CA ALA A 180 8.36 -23.87 14.20
C ALA A 180 7.49 -22.88 13.38
N PHE A 181 6.90 -21.85 14.02
CA PHE A 181 6.15 -20.80 13.36
C PHE A 181 7.03 -20.04 12.36
N ARG A 182 8.19 -19.60 12.79
CA ARG A 182 9.18 -18.89 11.97
C ARG A 182 9.69 -19.75 10.81
N ALA A 183 9.96 -21.02 11.08
CA ALA A 183 10.41 -21.97 10.06
C ALA A 183 9.35 -22.15 8.96
N LYS A 184 8.09 -22.29 9.33
CA LYS A 184 6.99 -22.45 8.37
C LYS A 184 6.72 -21.18 7.57
N ILE A 185 6.88 -20.02 8.17
CA ILE A 185 6.86 -18.73 7.46
C ILE A 185 8.00 -18.63 6.47
N ALA A 186 9.23 -19.00 6.89
CA ALA A 186 10.39 -18.97 6.01
C ALA A 186 10.22 -19.91 4.81
N GLU A 187 9.67 -21.11 5.01
CA GLU A 187 9.34 -22.06 3.94
C GLU A 187 8.33 -21.47 2.95
N GLY A 188 7.21 -20.90 3.44
CA GLY A 188 6.22 -20.29 2.57
C GLY A 188 6.75 -19.08 1.79
N LEU A 189 7.55 -18.23 2.42
CA LEU A 189 8.23 -17.12 1.74
C LEU A 189 9.21 -17.64 0.67
N GLN A 190 9.98 -18.69 1.00
CA GLN A 190 10.93 -19.28 0.06
C GLN A 190 10.22 -19.87 -1.15
N GLU A 191 9.06 -20.53 -0.97
CA GLU A 191 8.25 -21.06 -2.07
C GLU A 191 7.71 -19.96 -2.98
N GLN A 192 7.24 -18.84 -2.40
CA GLN A 192 6.80 -17.68 -3.19
C GLN A 192 7.94 -17.11 -4.04
N LEU A 193 9.15 -17.03 -3.49
CA LEU A 193 10.33 -16.47 -4.16
C LEU A 193 10.92 -17.39 -5.22
N VAL A 194 10.55 -18.68 -5.27
CA VAL A 194 10.92 -19.56 -6.38
C VAL A 194 10.38 -19.05 -7.70
N ASN A 195 9.14 -18.58 -7.72
CA ASN A 195 8.54 -18.03 -8.95
C ASN A 195 9.31 -16.81 -9.48
N ASP A 196 9.80 -15.95 -8.59
CA ASP A 196 10.61 -14.79 -8.97
C ASP A 196 11.98 -15.21 -9.50
N SER A 197 12.58 -16.23 -8.89
CA SER A 197 13.83 -16.82 -9.33
C SER A 197 13.69 -17.47 -10.73
N ASP A 198 12.62 -18.19 -10.94
CA ASP A 198 12.29 -18.82 -12.24
C ASP A 198 12.01 -17.77 -13.31
N TYR A 199 11.28 -16.73 -12.98
CA TYR A 199 11.02 -15.63 -13.90
C TYR A 199 12.31 -14.91 -14.32
N LYS A 200 13.18 -14.60 -13.35
CA LYS A 200 14.50 -14.03 -13.64
C LYS A 200 15.32 -14.95 -14.55
N PHE A 201 15.32 -16.24 -14.28
CA PHE A 201 16.03 -17.23 -15.12
C PHE A 201 15.49 -17.24 -16.55
N ILE A 202 14.17 -17.18 -16.73
CA ILE A 202 13.56 -17.12 -18.07
C ILE A 202 14.03 -15.86 -18.82
N LEU A 203 14.08 -14.70 -18.15
CA LEU A 203 14.59 -13.47 -18.74
C LEU A 203 16.06 -13.58 -19.13
N ASP A 204 16.88 -14.17 -18.29
CA ASP A 204 18.31 -14.35 -18.57
C ASP A 204 18.57 -15.34 -19.71
N VAL A 205 17.79 -16.42 -19.79
CA VAL A 205 17.82 -17.35 -20.92
C VAL A 205 17.42 -16.63 -22.21
N ARG A 206 16.37 -15.79 -22.15
CA ARG A 206 15.94 -15.00 -23.30
C ARG A 206 17.05 -14.05 -23.77
N GLU A 207 17.65 -13.29 -22.86
CA GLU A 207 18.75 -12.37 -23.17
C GLU A 207 19.95 -13.13 -23.75
N HIS A 208 20.28 -14.30 -23.20
CA HIS A 208 21.33 -15.16 -23.72
C HIS A 208 21.04 -15.62 -25.16
N CYS A 209 19.79 -16.00 -25.45
CA CYS A 209 19.38 -16.38 -26.81
C CYS A 209 19.44 -15.17 -27.77
N GLU A 210 18.98 -14.00 -27.33
CA GLU A 210 19.02 -12.77 -28.13
C GLU A 210 20.48 -12.42 -28.51
N LYS A 211 21.41 -12.51 -27.56
CA LYS A 211 22.86 -12.33 -27.83
C LYS A 211 23.41 -13.33 -28.82
N LYS A 212 22.93 -14.58 -28.80
CA LYS A 212 23.35 -15.62 -29.76
C LYS A 212 22.82 -15.39 -31.17
N VAL A 213 21.63 -14.81 -31.26
CA VAL A 213 21.01 -14.47 -32.57
C VAL A 213 21.73 -13.31 -33.23
N GLY A 214 22.19 -12.35 -32.43
CA GLY A 214 22.75 -11.09 -32.91
C GLY A 214 21.71 -10.14 -33.47
N GLU A 215 22.16 -9.17 -34.26
CA GLU A 215 21.27 -8.16 -34.85
C GLU A 215 20.44 -8.76 -36.00
N LEU A 216 19.14 -8.57 -35.93
CA LEU A 216 18.19 -8.93 -36.96
C LEU A 216 17.58 -7.68 -37.59
N THR A 217 17.42 -7.73 -38.89
CA THR A 217 16.72 -6.63 -39.60
C THR A 217 15.23 -6.98 -39.67
N PHE A 218 14.41 -6.11 -39.10
CA PHE A 218 12.96 -6.25 -39.11
C PHE A 218 12.31 -5.27 -40.06
N PRO A 219 11.14 -5.61 -40.66
CA PRO A 219 10.35 -4.71 -41.48
C PRO A 219 9.53 -3.77 -40.61
N ASP A 220 10.17 -2.81 -39.92
CA ASP A 220 9.58 -1.96 -38.89
C ASP A 220 8.33 -1.22 -39.36
N ALA A 221 8.32 -0.74 -40.59
CA ALA A 221 7.15 -0.03 -41.15
C ALA A 221 5.91 -0.95 -41.23
N LEU A 222 6.09 -2.20 -41.64
CA LEU A 222 5.02 -3.18 -41.69
C LEU A 222 4.56 -3.61 -40.28
N LEU A 223 5.50 -3.88 -39.38
CA LEU A 223 5.20 -4.23 -38.01
C LEU A 223 4.42 -3.13 -37.28
N LYS A 224 4.88 -1.88 -37.38
CA LYS A 224 4.16 -0.71 -36.79
C LYS A 224 2.73 -0.61 -37.35
N ARG A 225 2.54 -0.81 -38.66
CA ARG A 225 1.20 -0.78 -39.27
C ARG A 225 0.30 -1.91 -38.75
N ILE A 226 0.82 -3.12 -38.60
CA ILE A 226 0.07 -4.26 -38.04
C ILE A 226 -0.29 -3.99 -36.57
N MET A 227 0.65 -3.48 -35.78
CA MET A 227 0.40 -3.13 -34.35
C MET A 227 -0.68 -2.03 -34.24
N LEU A 228 -0.62 -1.01 -35.09
CA LEU A 228 -1.65 0.06 -35.13
C LEU A 228 -3.02 -0.49 -35.53
N ALA A 229 -3.06 -1.40 -36.51
CA ALA A 229 -4.33 -2.00 -36.96
C ALA A 229 -4.97 -2.88 -35.85
N ASN A 230 -4.15 -3.59 -35.10
CA ASN A 230 -4.61 -4.45 -33.99
C ASN A 230 -4.95 -3.66 -32.69
N ASN A 231 -4.48 -2.42 -32.58
CA ASN A 231 -4.69 -1.57 -31.39
C ASN A 231 -5.77 -0.50 -31.57
N LYS A 232 -6.61 -0.61 -32.58
CA LYS A 232 -7.65 0.39 -32.89
C LYS A 232 -8.63 0.69 -31.76
N ASP A 233 -8.79 -0.25 -30.81
CA ASP A 233 -9.73 -0.14 -29.69
C ASP A 233 -9.05 0.12 -28.32
N LYS A 234 -7.73 0.18 -28.27
CA LYS A 234 -6.97 0.44 -27.03
C LYS A 234 -6.13 1.69 -27.21
N GLY A 235 -6.70 2.81 -26.83
CA GLY A 235 -5.98 4.08 -26.84
C GLY A 235 -4.64 3.97 -26.12
N CYS A 236 -3.58 4.37 -26.86
CA CYS A 236 -2.28 4.76 -26.36
C CYS A 236 -1.37 3.69 -25.73
N LEU A 237 -0.47 3.13 -26.56
CA LEU A 237 0.85 2.65 -26.07
C LEU A 237 1.97 2.79 -27.12
N LEU A 238 1.83 3.61 -28.15
CA LEU A 238 2.82 3.75 -29.25
C LEU A 238 3.61 5.07 -29.23
N TYR A 239 3.64 5.79 -28.09
CA TYR A 239 4.37 7.06 -27.96
C TYR A 239 5.58 7.01 -27.01
N THR A 240 6.07 5.84 -26.66
CA THR A 240 7.32 5.72 -25.89
C THR A 240 8.33 4.91 -26.68
N SER A 241 9.07 5.59 -27.52
CA SER A 241 10.43 5.21 -27.95
C SER A 241 11.17 6.46 -28.37
#